data_638fc62da5b7478a50384a5395d4026e
#
_entry.id   638fc62da5b7478a50384a5395d4026e
#
_cell.length_a   1.000
_cell.length_b   1.000
_cell.length_c   1.000
_cell.angle_alpha   90.00
_cell.angle_beta   90.00
_cell.angle_gamma   90.00
#
_symmetry.space_group_name_H-M   'P 1'
#
loop_
_entity.id
_entity.type
_entity.pdbx_description
1 polymer ?
#
loop_
_entity_poly.entity_id
_entity_poly.type
_entity_poly.pdbx_seq_one_letter_code
_entity_poly.pdbx_strand_id
1 'polypeptide(L)'
;IGNGTRKGAKALLIDARPEKMYAKSTIPSSLNIPDTAFDKFVGQLDTVAKDKEILVYCGGWACGKSPKVAGMLKAKGFTNVKLYQAGEPEWKKMNYVEVGTPVVAAAYKKGSAVLIDARPYKKYLGATIPSSVSIPDTAMAALEGRFPVDKNTPIITYCGGYDCHKSHVVAERLLALGYTNVKVYAAGLPGWKKDGMPTTGSKAKKAPAAEESKSAEMVNGIKLGEDEGTVDGEWFKAN
;
A
#
# COMPACT_ATOMS: atom_id res chain seq x y z
N ILE A 1 0.59 -14.15 9.63
CA ILE A 1 0.51 -12.67 9.61
C ILE A 1 -0.57 -12.11 10.56
N GLY A 2 -1.41 -12.97 11.17
CA GLY A 2 -2.53 -12.52 12.00
C GLY A 2 -3.47 -11.63 11.21
N ASN A 3 -3.76 -10.43 11.72
CA ASN A 3 -4.62 -9.43 11.07
C ASN A 3 -3.86 -8.46 10.12
N GLY A 4 -2.68 -8.83 9.66
CA GLY A 4 -1.83 -8.05 8.78
C GLY A 4 -0.94 -7.00 9.47
N THR A 5 -1.21 -6.65 10.74
CA THR A 5 -0.38 -5.70 11.48
C THR A 5 0.71 -6.42 12.28
N ARG A 6 1.81 -5.74 12.58
CA ARG A 6 2.89 -6.30 13.42
C ARG A 6 2.40 -6.68 14.82
N LYS A 7 1.52 -5.88 15.39
CA LYS A 7 0.92 -6.13 16.71
C LYS A 7 0.01 -7.36 16.71
N GLY A 8 -0.70 -7.62 15.61
CA GLY A 8 -1.60 -8.76 15.47
C GLY A 8 -0.93 -10.03 14.96
N ALA A 9 0.34 -9.98 14.57
CA ALA A 9 1.05 -11.13 14.02
C ALA A 9 1.42 -12.15 15.12
N LYS A 10 1.18 -13.43 14.87
CA LYS A 10 1.54 -14.53 15.79
C LYS A 10 3.06 -14.72 15.86
N ALA A 11 3.73 -14.77 14.72
CA ALA A 11 5.18 -14.80 14.58
C ALA A 11 5.69 -13.44 14.09
N LEU A 12 6.93 -13.09 14.42
CA LEU A 12 7.60 -11.94 13.86
C LEU A 12 8.16 -12.31 12.48
N LEU A 13 7.78 -11.58 11.44
CA LEU A 13 8.28 -11.79 10.08
C LEU A 13 9.45 -10.85 9.79
N ILE A 14 10.52 -11.38 9.22
CA ILE A 14 11.70 -10.62 8.82
C ILE A 14 11.97 -10.82 7.33
N ASP A 15 11.95 -9.72 6.60
CA ASP A 15 12.37 -9.65 5.20
C ASP A 15 13.87 -9.36 5.13
N ALA A 16 14.64 -10.34 4.66
CA ALA A 16 16.10 -10.24 4.55
C ALA A 16 16.58 -9.57 3.25
N ARG A 17 15.65 -9.10 2.40
CA ARG A 17 15.97 -8.45 1.14
C ARG A 17 16.40 -6.98 1.38
N PRO A 18 17.14 -6.37 0.41
CA PRO A 18 17.47 -4.95 0.48
C PRO A 18 16.25 -4.04 0.65
N GLU A 19 16.42 -2.90 1.34
CA GLU A 19 15.37 -1.90 1.62
C GLU A 19 14.53 -1.53 0.38
N LYS A 20 15.17 -1.38 -0.78
CA LYS A 20 14.48 -1.08 -2.05
C LYS A 20 13.49 -2.18 -2.46
N MET A 21 13.86 -3.44 -2.24
CA MET A 21 12.97 -4.58 -2.55
C MET A 21 11.82 -4.66 -1.54
N TYR A 22 12.11 -4.48 -0.26
CA TYR A 22 11.12 -4.39 0.79
C TYR A 22 10.09 -3.28 0.52
N ALA A 23 10.54 -2.08 0.20
CA ALA A 23 9.65 -0.95 -0.12
C ALA A 23 8.81 -1.18 -1.39
N LYS A 24 9.31 -1.98 -2.34
CA LYS A 24 8.58 -2.33 -3.56
C LYS A 24 7.43 -3.29 -3.27
N SER A 25 7.67 -4.31 -2.46
CA SER A 25 6.65 -5.26 -1.99
C SER A 25 7.22 -6.12 -0.85
N THR A 26 6.41 -6.42 0.16
CA THR A 26 6.80 -7.28 1.28
C THR A 26 5.61 -8.07 1.80
N ILE A 27 5.86 -9.17 2.50
CA ILE A 27 4.80 -9.92 3.19
C ILE A 27 4.26 -9.03 4.33
N PRO A 28 2.94 -8.93 4.51
CA PRO A 28 2.35 -8.07 5.54
C PRO A 28 2.91 -8.32 6.93
N SER A 29 3.00 -7.27 7.73
CA SER A 29 3.55 -7.25 9.10
C SER A 29 5.07 -7.44 9.22
N SER A 30 5.82 -7.58 8.12
CA SER A 30 7.26 -7.81 8.18
C SER A 30 8.05 -6.60 8.67
N LEU A 31 9.19 -6.88 9.33
CA LEU A 31 10.30 -5.95 9.51
C LEU A 31 11.34 -6.19 8.41
N ASN A 32 12.01 -5.12 7.97
CA ASN A 32 13.14 -5.26 7.07
C ASN A 32 14.46 -5.31 7.86
N ILE A 33 15.19 -6.40 7.74
CA ILE A 33 16.54 -6.57 8.27
C ILE A 33 17.40 -7.18 7.16
N PRO A 34 17.98 -6.35 6.27
CA PRO A 34 18.78 -6.82 5.15
C PRO A 34 20.04 -7.53 5.60
N ASP A 35 20.42 -8.60 4.89
CA ASP A 35 21.63 -9.39 5.17
C ASP A 35 22.93 -8.57 5.09
N THR A 36 22.95 -7.52 4.26
CA THR A 36 24.10 -6.63 4.05
C THR A 36 24.15 -5.43 5.01
N ALA A 37 23.08 -5.21 5.78
CA ALA A 37 22.95 -4.09 6.72
C ALA A 37 22.36 -4.54 8.07
N PHE A 38 22.61 -5.79 8.46
CA PHE A 38 22.03 -6.42 9.65
C PHE A 38 22.21 -5.58 10.91
N ASP A 39 23.44 -5.15 11.21
CA ASP A 39 23.75 -4.40 12.44
C ASP A 39 23.05 -3.03 12.50
N LYS A 40 22.79 -2.41 11.34
CA LYS A 40 22.03 -1.16 11.25
C LYS A 40 20.56 -1.34 11.66
N PHE A 41 19.98 -2.52 11.39
CA PHE A 41 18.53 -2.73 11.51
C PHE A 41 18.14 -3.68 12.66
N VAL A 42 19.07 -4.48 13.20
CA VAL A 42 18.77 -5.49 14.23
C VAL A 42 18.30 -4.86 15.55
N GLY A 43 18.65 -3.62 15.84
CA GLY A 43 18.14 -2.86 16.99
C GLY A 43 16.61 -2.75 17.06
N GLN A 44 15.90 -2.95 15.94
CA GLN A 44 14.44 -3.09 15.94
C GLN A 44 13.93 -4.26 16.79
N LEU A 45 14.81 -5.21 17.14
CA LEU A 45 14.50 -6.40 17.92
C LEU A 45 14.93 -6.31 19.39
N ASP A 46 15.43 -5.17 19.87
CA ASP A 46 16.00 -5.06 21.22
C ASP A 46 14.97 -5.37 22.34
N THR A 47 13.69 -5.09 22.08
CA THR A 47 12.58 -5.39 23.00
C THR A 47 11.88 -6.73 22.73
N VAL A 48 12.34 -7.50 21.73
CA VAL A 48 11.76 -8.79 21.37
C VAL A 48 12.33 -9.89 22.24
N ALA A 49 11.46 -10.69 22.86
CA ALA A 49 11.88 -11.85 23.67
C ALA A 49 12.69 -12.85 22.82
N LYS A 50 13.74 -13.42 23.39
CA LYS A 50 14.70 -14.29 22.66
C LYS A 50 14.09 -15.61 22.17
N ASP A 51 13.02 -16.07 22.79
CA ASP A 51 12.25 -17.27 22.43
C ASP A 51 11.07 -16.97 21.48
N LYS A 52 10.81 -15.67 21.18
CA LYS A 52 9.77 -15.30 20.22
C LYS A 52 9.99 -15.98 18.90
N GLU A 53 8.93 -16.58 18.34
CA GLU A 53 8.96 -17.16 17.00
C GLU A 53 9.24 -16.09 15.95
N ILE A 54 10.31 -16.29 15.19
CA ILE A 54 10.74 -15.43 14.09
C ILE A 54 10.76 -16.26 12.80
N LEU A 55 10.06 -15.76 11.76
CA LEU A 55 10.10 -16.32 10.42
C LEU A 55 10.90 -15.39 9.52
N VAL A 56 12.03 -15.86 8.99
CA VAL A 56 12.90 -15.10 8.08
C VAL A 56 12.66 -15.57 6.65
N TYR A 57 12.47 -14.63 5.74
CA TYR A 57 12.30 -14.93 4.32
C TYR A 57 13.10 -13.97 3.43
N CYS A 58 13.19 -14.30 2.13
CA CYS A 58 13.80 -13.45 1.12
C CYS A 58 13.14 -13.60 -0.27
N GLY A 59 13.94 -13.64 -1.34
CA GLY A 59 13.48 -13.67 -2.73
C GLY A 59 13.16 -15.06 -3.30
N GLY A 60 12.98 -16.10 -2.47
CA GLY A 60 12.59 -17.42 -2.91
C GLY A 60 13.69 -18.47 -2.72
N TRP A 61 13.47 -19.67 -3.26
CA TRP A 61 14.25 -20.90 -3.00
C TRP A 61 15.76 -20.78 -3.21
N ALA A 62 16.18 -20.07 -4.24
CA ALA A 62 17.60 -19.88 -4.55
C ALA A 62 18.27 -18.73 -3.78
N CYS A 63 17.54 -18.04 -2.91
CA CYS A 63 18.03 -16.86 -2.20
C CYS A 63 18.72 -17.24 -0.88
N GLY A 64 20.03 -16.96 -0.76
CA GLY A 64 20.81 -17.21 0.46
C GLY A 64 20.69 -16.18 1.57
N LYS A 65 19.91 -15.10 1.39
CA LYS A 65 19.83 -13.99 2.36
C LYS A 65 19.10 -14.37 3.64
N SER A 66 17.99 -15.09 3.54
CA SER A 66 17.22 -15.51 4.71
C SER A 66 17.97 -16.52 5.60
N PRO A 67 18.67 -17.54 5.08
CA PRO A 67 19.55 -18.39 5.90
C PRO A 67 20.65 -17.59 6.60
N LYS A 68 21.28 -16.62 5.90
CA LYS A 68 22.32 -15.78 6.48
C LYS A 68 21.79 -14.93 7.64
N VAL A 69 20.67 -14.24 7.46
CA VAL A 69 20.02 -13.42 8.52
C VAL A 69 19.56 -14.31 9.67
N ALA A 70 19.03 -15.50 9.41
CA ALA A 70 18.64 -16.45 10.46
C ALA A 70 19.85 -16.88 11.31
N GLY A 71 21.01 -17.13 10.69
CA GLY A 71 22.26 -17.41 11.40
C GLY A 71 22.70 -16.25 12.29
N MET A 72 22.65 -15.02 11.77
CA MET A 72 22.98 -13.81 12.53
C MET A 72 22.04 -13.59 13.73
N LEU A 73 20.73 -13.85 13.56
CA LEU A 73 19.75 -13.76 14.65
C LEU A 73 20.03 -14.80 15.74
N LYS A 74 20.36 -16.03 15.37
CA LYS A 74 20.76 -17.08 16.33
C LYS A 74 22.02 -16.67 17.10
N ALA A 75 23.01 -16.09 16.43
CA ALA A 75 24.21 -15.54 17.08
C ALA A 75 23.90 -14.38 18.06
N LYS A 76 22.81 -13.63 17.85
CA LYS A 76 22.28 -12.63 18.78
C LYS A 76 21.39 -13.21 19.89
N GLY A 77 21.32 -14.55 20.01
CA GLY A 77 20.62 -15.25 21.08
C GLY A 77 19.13 -15.55 20.84
N PHE A 78 18.60 -15.33 19.64
CA PHE A 78 17.23 -15.74 19.31
C PHE A 78 17.17 -17.26 19.09
N THR A 79 16.32 -17.95 19.85
CA THR A 79 16.29 -19.43 19.91
C THR A 79 15.24 -20.05 18.98
N ASN A 80 14.21 -19.31 18.60
CA ASN A 80 13.08 -19.82 17.79
C ASN A 80 13.04 -19.14 16.43
N VAL A 81 14.09 -19.34 15.62
CA VAL A 81 14.23 -18.76 14.28
C VAL A 81 13.99 -19.84 13.22
N LYS A 82 12.99 -19.61 12.37
CA LYS A 82 12.57 -20.47 11.26
C LYS A 82 12.72 -19.77 9.92
N LEU A 83 12.79 -20.52 8.82
CA LEU A 83 12.87 -20.03 7.46
C LEU A 83 11.56 -20.24 6.71
N TYR A 84 11.11 -19.21 5.99
CA TYR A 84 10.13 -19.33 4.92
C TYR A 84 10.87 -19.20 3.59
N GLN A 85 11.44 -20.33 3.12
CA GLN A 85 12.38 -20.36 1.99
C GLN A 85 11.72 -20.02 0.65
N ALA A 86 10.43 -20.32 0.48
CA ALA A 86 9.68 -19.96 -0.72
C ALA A 86 9.56 -18.41 -0.90
N GLY A 87 9.60 -17.67 0.20
CA GLY A 87 9.75 -16.22 0.24
C GLY A 87 8.57 -15.42 -0.31
N GLU A 88 8.82 -14.11 -0.55
CA GLU A 88 7.79 -13.21 -1.05
C GLU A 88 7.24 -13.59 -2.43
N PRO A 89 8.03 -14.13 -3.38
CA PRO A 89 7.49 -14.51 -4.69
C PRO A 89 6.39 -15.58 -4.62
N GLU A 90 6.49 -16.54 -3.71
CA GLU A 90 5.45 -17.54 -3.53
C GLU A 90 4.23 -16.97 -2.81
N TRP A 91 4.48 -16.17 -1.77
CA TRP A 91 3.43 -15.48 -1.02
C TRP A 91 2.47 -14.69 -1.93
N LYS A 92 3.02 -13.85 -2.79
CA LYS A 92 2.23 -12.93 -3.62
C LYS A 92 1.42 -13.57 -4.73
N LYS A 93 1.60 -14.87 -5.01
CA LYS A 93 0.77 -15.59 -5.99
C LYS A 93 -0.69 -15.69 -5.55
N MET A 94 -0.94 -15.77 -4.24
CA MET A 94 -2.27 -16.00 -3.68
C MET A 94 -2.68 -14.97 -2.62
N ASN A 95 -1.80 -14.01 -2.31
CA ASN A 95 -2.01 -13.08 -1.22
C ASN A 95 -1.68 -11.64 -1.65
N TYR A 96 -2.23 -10.67 -0.94
CA TYR A 96 -1.80 -9.29 -1.07
C TYR A 96 -0.41 -9.08 -0.44
N VAL A 97 0.25 -8.01 -0.84
CA VAL A 97 1.55 -7.57 -0.29
C VAL A 97 1.44 -6.16 0.26
N GLU A 98 2.32 -5.80 1.19
CA GLU A 98 2.52 -4.42 1.58
C GLU A 98 3.48 -3.71 0.63
N VAL A 99 3.27 -2.40 0.43
CA VAL A 99 4.10 -1.52 -0.38
C VAL A 99 4.45 -0.23 0.36
N GLY A 100 5.61 0.31 0.07
CA GLY A 100 6.06 1.60 0.62
C GLY A 100 5.55 2.81 -0.15
N THR A 101 5.74 4.00 0.43
CA THR A 101 5.35 5.29 -0.16
C THR A 101 5.81 5.48 -1.60
N PRO A 102 7.03 5.09 -2.03
CA PRO A 102 7.46 5.27 -3.42
C PRO A 102 6.55 4.60 -4.45
N VAL A 103 6.02 3.40 -4.13
CA VAL A 103 5.10 2.67 -5.02
C VAL A 103 3.76 3.38 -5.09
N VAL A 104 3.22 3.80 -3.95
CA VAL A 104 1.92 4.51 -3.88
C VAL A 104 2.02 5.87 -4.58
N ALA A 105 3.11 6.60 -4.37
CA ALA A 105 3.36 7.89 -5.01
C ALA A 105 3.45 7.76 -6.54
N ALA A 106 4.12 6.72 -7.04
CA ALA A 106 4.20 6.44 -8.46
C ALA A 106 2.82 6.08 -9.04
N ALA A 107 2.05 5.24 -8.32
CA ALA A 107 0.70 4.88 -8.73
C ALA A 107 -0.24 6.09 -8.75
N TYR A 108 -0.19 6.93 -7.71
CA TYR A 108 -0.95 8.18 -7.63
C TYR A 108 -0.64 9.12 -8.80
N LYS A 109 0.64 9.40 -9.05
CA LYS A 109 1.08 10.31 -10.13
C LYS A 109 0.65 9.82 -11.53
N LYS A 110 0.63 8.50 -11.74
CA LYS A 110 0.27 7.90 -13.03
C LYS A 110 -1.21 7.56 -13.18
N GLY A 111 -2.00 7.65 -12.11
CA GLY A 111 -3.37 7.14 -12.10
C GLY A 111 -3.45 5.64 -12.38
N SER A 112 -2.41 4.86 -12.05
CA SER A 112 -2.27 3.46 -12.45
C SER A 112 -2.80 2.45 -11.43
N ALA A 113 -3.43 2.91 -10.34
CA ALA A 113 -4.12 2.08 -9.37
C ALA A 113 -5.28 2.84 -8.73
N VAL A 114 -6.31 2.11 -8.35
CA VAL A 114 -7.39 2.64 -7.50
C VAL A 114 -6.90 2.66 -6.05
N LEU A 115 -6.90 3.84 -5.44
CA LEU A 115 -6.54 4.01 -4.03
C LEU A 115 -7.81 3.94 -3.17
N ILE A 116 -7.84 3.05 -2.18
CA ILE A 116 -8.99 2.86 -1.29
C ILE A 116 -8.62 3.26 0.13
N ASP A 117 -9.34 4.25 0.67
CA ASP A 117 -9.25 4.65 2.07
C ASP A 117 -10.21 3.81 2.91
N ALA A 118 -9.66 2.90 3.71
CA ALA A 118 -10.42 1.98 4.57
C ALA A 118 -10.83 2.59 5.92
N ARG A 119 -10.51 3.86 6.16
CA ARG A 119 -10.86 4.55 7.41
C ARG A 119 -12.34 4.95 7.42
N PRO A 120 -12.92 5.22 8.63
CA PRO A 120 -14.26 5.76 8.74
C PRO A 120 -14.45 7.02 7.88
N TYR A 121 -15.61 7.16 7.24
CA TYR A 121 -15.90 8.23 6.27
C TYR A 121 -15.60 9.64 6.81
N LYS A 122 -15.88 9.91 8.10
CA LYS A 122 -15.52 11.19 8.76
C LYS A 122 -14.01 11.49 8.70
N LYS A 123 -13.16 10.45 8.81
CA LYS A 123 -11.69 10.60 8.71
C LYS A 123 -11.26 10.86 7.26
N TYR A 124 -11.90 10.20 6.30
CA TYR A 124 -11.70 10.43 4.87
C TYR A 124 -12.03 11.90 4.50
N LEU A 125 -13.20 12.42 4.90
CA LEU A 125 -13.59 13.81 4.66
C LEU A 125 -12.61 14.82 5.27
N GLY A 126 -12.01 14.49 6.40
CA GLY A 126 -11.03 15.35 7.06
C GLY A 126 -9.73 15.49 6.28
N ALA A 127 -9.15 14.40 5.85
CA ALA A 127 -7.96 14.35 4.99
C ALA A 127 -7.79 12.95 4.40
N THR A 128 -7.46 12.85 3.13
CA THR A 128 -7.23 11.61 2.39
C THR A 128 -6.14 11.79 1.33
N ILE A 129 -5.62 10.71 0.77
CA ILE A 129 -4.77 10.77 -0.44
C ILE A 129 -5.69 11.21 -1.59
N PRO A 130 -5.30 12.20 -2.41
CA PRO A 130 -6.17 12.67 -3.50
C PRO A 130 -6.55 11.54 -4.46
N SER A 131 -7.73 11.63 -5.05
CA SER A 131 -8.32 10.61 -5.95
C SER A 131 -8.63 9.26 -5.29
N SER A 132 -8.55 9.14 -3.96
CA SER A 132 -8.94 7.91 -3.26
C SER A 132 -10.46 7.77 -3.18
N VAL A 133 -10.91 6.51 -3.20
CA VAL A 133 -12.30 6.12 -2.94
C VAL A 133 -12.45 5.74 -1.47
N SER A 134 -13.47 6.26 -0.79
CA SER A 134 -13.77 5.87 0.59
C SER A 134 -14.56 4.57 0.62
N ILE A 135 -13.97 3.53 1.19
CA ILE A 135 -14.62 2.24 1.45
C ILE A 135 -14.19 1.78 2.85
N PRO A 136 -14.85 2.28 3.91
CA PRO A 136 -14.58 1.84 5.28
C PRO A 136 -14.72 0.33 5.44
N ASP A 137 -13.85 -0.27 6.26
CA ASP A 137 -13.85 -1.71 6.57
C ASP A 137 -15.22 -2.21 7.06
N THR A 138 -15.98 -1.38 7.77
CA THR A 138 -17.30 -1.69 8.32
C THR A 138 -18.46 -1.51 7.34
N ALA A 139 -18.22 -0.93 6.16
CA ALA A 139 -19.25 -0.62 5.18
C ALA A 139 -19.02 -1.30 3.81
N MET A 140 -18.10 -2.26 3.74
CA MET A 140 -17.70 -2.91 2.48
C MET A 140 -18.88 -3.51 1.72
N ALA A 141 -19.75 -4.26 2.39
CA ALA A 141 -20.90 -4.92 1.73
C ALA A 141 -21.85 -3.92 1.07
N ALA A 142 -22.11 -2.78 1.73
CA ALA A 142 -22.96 -1.73 1.18
C ALA A 142 -22.28 -0.92 0.05
N LEU A 143 -20.95 -1.00 -0.06
CA LEU A 143 -20.15 -0.21 -0.99
C LEU A 143 -19.43 -1.08 -2.04
N GLU A 144 -19.78 -2.37 -2.17
CA GLU A 144 -19.16 -3.27 -3.15
C GLU A 144 -19.26 -2.75 -4.59
N GLY A 145 -20.33 -2.04 -4.94
CA GLY A 145 -20.49 -1.40 -6.24
C GLY A 145 -19.47 -0.28 -6.55
N ARG A 146 -18.66 0.14 -5.57
CA ARG A 146 -17.57 1.09 -5.77
C ARG A 146 -16.23 0.43 -6.13
N PHE A 147 -16.14 -0.89 -6.04
CA PHE A 147 -14.96 -1.61 -6.49
C PHE A 147 -14.92 -1.65 -8.02
N PRO A 148 -13.72 -1.67 -8.63
CA PRO A 148 -13.58 -1.81 -10.07
C PRO A 148 -14.27 -3.06 -10.59
N VAL A 149 -14.89 -3.00 -11.78
CA VAL A 149 -15.52 -4.15 -12.42
C VAL A 149 -14.46 -5.19 -12.83
N ASP A 150 -13.37 -4.73 -13.44
CA ASP A 150 -12.25 -5.60 -13.80
C ASP A 150 -11.45 -6.03 -12.55
N LYS A 151 -11.43 -7.33 -12.29
CA LYS A 151 -10.76 -7.96 -11.15
C LYS A 151 -9.23 -7.90 -11.22
N ASN A 152 -8.66 -7.57 -12.37
CA ASN A 152 -7.21 -7.37 -12.54
C ASN A 152 -6.78 -5.92 -12.29
N THR A 153 -7.72 -5.00 -12.11
CA THR A 153 -7.41 -3.59 -11.79
C THR A 153 -6.47 -3.50 -10.59
N PRO A 154 -5.33 -2.80 -10.69
CA PRO A 154 -4.46 -2.58 -9.55
C PRO A 154 -5.17 -1.78 -8.46
N ILE A 155 -5.21 -2.32 -7.24
CA ILE A 155 -5.83 -1.68 -6.08
C ILE A 155 -4.79 -1.55 -4.96
N ILE A 156 -4.73 -0.38 -4.33
CA ILE A 156 -3.94 -0.15 -3.13
C ILE A 156 -4.87 0.35 -2.03
N THR A 157 -5.03 -0.45 -0.98
CA THR A 157 -5.80 -0.07 0.21
C THR A 157 -4.89 0.57 1.25
N TYR A 158 -5.39 1.54 2.02
CA TYR A 158 -4.64 2.14 3.12
C TYR A 158 -5.56 2.58 4.27
N CYS A 159 -4.97 2.81 5.44
CA CYS A 159 -5.72 3.28 6.60
C CYS A 159 -4.92 4.25 7.49
N GLY A 160 -4.94 4.06 8.82
CA GLY A 160 -4.37 4.97 9.81
C GLY A 160 -2.91 4.73 10.16
N GLY A 161 -2.21 3.83 9.48
CA GLY A 161 -0.80 3.49 9.74
C GLY A 161 -0.61 2.04 10.16
N TYR A 162 0.62 1.66 10.50
CA TYR A 162 1.06 0.27 10.72
C TYR A 162 0.26 -0.53 11.78
N ASP A 163 -0.33 0.14 12.76
CA ASP A 163 -1.14 -0.52 13.80
C ASP A 163 -2.63 -0.63 13.43
N CYS A 164 -3.01 -0.17 12.24
CA CYS A 164 -4.39 -0.17 11.76
C CYS A 164 -4.63 -1.34 10.80
N HIS A 165 -5.46 -2.30 11.20
CA HIS A 165 -5.79 -3.47 10.39
C HIS A 165 -6.85 -3.24 9.29
N LYS A 166 -7.54 -2.09 9.27
CA LYS A 166 -8.68 -1.82 8.38
C LYS A 166 -8.38 -2.01 6.90
N SER A 167 -7.22 -1.54 6.43
CA SER A 167 -6.79 -1.73 5.03
C SER A 167 -6.52 -3.20 4.71
N HIS A 168 -6.05 -3.98 5.66
CA HIS A 168 -5.85 -5.43 5.51
C HIS A 168 -7.19 -6.16 5.39
N VAL A 169 -8.19 -5.81 6.21
CA VAL A 169 -9.55 -6.36 6.12
C VAL A 169 -10.16 -6.10 4.74
N VAL A 170 -10.01 -4.88 4.21
CA VAL A 170 -10.49 -4.56 2.85
C VAL A 170 -9.71 -5.34 1.79
N ALA A 171 -8.39 -5.50 1.94
CA ALA A 171 -7.57 -6.28 1.01
C ALA A 171 -7.96 -7.77 1.00
N GLU A 172 -8.19 -8.38 2.16
CA GLU A 172 -8.66 -9.77 2.30
C GLU A 172 -10.03 -9.96 1.62
N ARG A 173 -10.95 -9.01 1.82
CA ARG A 173 -12.26 -9.05 1.15
C ARG A 173 -12.12 -8.96 -0.37
N LEU A 174 -11.25 -8.09 -0.87
CA LEU A 174 -10.98 -7.97 -2.31
C LEU A 174 -10.44 -9.29 -2.90
N LEU A 175 -9.48 -9.94 -2.23
CA LEU A 175 -8.99 -11.27 -2.65
C LEU A 175 -10.13 -12.30 -2.66
N ALA A 176 -10.97 -12.34 -1.63
CA ALA A 176 -12.13 -13.22 -1.55
C ALA A 176 -13.16 -12.97 -2.67
N LEU A 177 -13.23 -11.74 -3.20
CA LEU A 177 -14.05 -11.36 -4.35
C LEU A 177 -13.36 -11.62 -5.70
N GLY A 178 -12.15 -12.22 -5.70
CA GLY A 178 -11.42 -12.60 -6.91
C GLY A 178 -10.54 -11.51 -7.52
N TYR A 179 -10.25 -10.41 -6.80
CA TYR A 179 -9.28 -9.42 -7.27
C TYR A 179 -7.86 -9.98 -7.17
N THR A 180 -7.09 -9.86 -8.25
CA THR A 180 -5.76 -10.50 -8.37
C THR A 180 -4.58 -9.55 -8.11
N ASN A 181 -4.80 -8.24 -8.13
CA ASN A 181 -3.74 -7.22 -8.00
C ASN A 181 -4.00 -6.27 -6.83
N VAL A 182 -4.01 -6.83 -5.62
CA VAL A 182 -4.29 -6.11 -4.38
C VAL A 182 -3.01 -5.85 -3.59
N LYS A 183 -2.83 -4.62 -3.14
CA LYS A 183 -1.72 -4.20 -2.28
C LYS A 183 -2.24 -3.42 -1.08
N VAL A 184 -1.47 -3.40 0.00
CA VAL A 184 -1.74 -2.59 1.19
C VAL A 184 -0.62 -1.58 1.38
N TYR A 185 -0.97 -0.34 1.60
CA TYR A 185 -0.06 0.70 2.06
C TYR A 185 -0.17 0.83 3.58
N ALA A 186 0.61 0.02 4.30
CA ALA A 186 0.52 -0.10 5.75
C ALA A 186 0.95 1.18 6.51
N ALA A 187 1.89 1.98 5.97
CA ALA A 187 2.23 3.28 6.54
C ALA A 187 1.03 4.26 6.50
N GLY A 188 0.08 4.04 5.62
CA GLY A 188 -1.19 4.75 5.53
C GLY A 188 -1.06 6.25 5.37
N LEU A 189 -2.14 6.99 5.70
CA LEU A 189 -2.12 8.45 5.59
C LEU A 189 -1.04 9.13 6.45
N PRO A 190 -0.68 8.64 7.66
CA PRO A 190 0.43 9.21 8.42
C PRO A 190 1.77 9.13 7.68
N GLY A 191 2.11 7.98 7.10
CA GLY A 191 3.32 7.81 6.30
C GLY A 191 3.33 8.71 5.07
N TRP A 192 2.20 8.78 4.35
CA TRP A 192 2.01 9.66 3.21
C TRP A 192 2.30 11.14 3.54
N LYS A 193 1.75 11.62 4.67
CA LYS A 193 1.99 12.99 5.15
C LYS A 193 3.42 13.22 5.60
N LYS A 194 4.03 12.23 6.28
CA LYS A 194 5.43 12.31 6.74
C LYS A 194 6.39 12.49 5.56
N ASP A 195 6.09 11.84 4.43
CA ASP A 195 6.88 11.92 3.20
C ASP A 195 6.54 13.18 2.35
N GLY A 196 5.79 14.15 2.92
CA GLY A 196 5.48 15.42 2.28
C GLY A 196 4.48 15.34 1.14
N MET A 197 3.80 14.22 0.99
CA MET A 197 2.88 13.98 -0.13
C MET A 197 1.55 14.72 0.05
N PRO A 198 0.88 15.14 -1.07
CA PRO A 198 -0.33 15.95 -1.03
C PRO A 198 -1.52 15.21 -0.40
N THR A 199 -2.40 15.97 0.25
CA THR A 199 -3.67 15.46 0.77
C THR A 199 -4.81 16.37 0.38
N THR A 200 -6.04 15.83 0.29
CA THR A 200 -7.27 16.58 0.11
C THR A 200 -8.22 16.36 1.28
N GLY A 201 -9.22 17.20 1.43
CA GLY A 201 -10.20 17.16 2.52
C GLY A 201 -10.21 18.43 3.35
N SER A 202 -11.19 18.58 4.25
CA SER A 202 -11.43 19.81 5.03
C SER A 202 -10.29 20.23 5.97
N LYS A 203 -9.39 19.30 6.31
CA LYS A 203 -8.20 19.49 7.17
C LYS A 203 -6.89 19.29 6.41
N ALA A 204 -6.93 19.24 5.09
CA ALA A 204 -5.73 19.12 4.28
C ALA A 204 -4.93 20.42 4.37
N LYS A 205 -3.62 20.33 4.61
CA LYS A 205 -2.74 21.48 4.35
C LYS A 205 -2.76 21.73 2.84
N LYS A 206 -3.04 22.97 2.41
CA LYS A 206 -2.86 23.36 1.01
C LYS A 206 -1.45 22.97 0.60
N ALA A 207 -1.31 22.20 -0.47
CA ALA A 207 0.00 21.98 -1.08
C ALA A 207 0.60 23.35 -1.40
N PRO A 208 1.93 23.59 -1.25
CA PRO A 208 2.54 24.74 -1.87
C PRO A 208 2.12 24.69 -3.34
N ALA A 209 1.67 25.83 -3.88
CA ALA A 209 1.24 25.93 -5.26
C ALA A 209 2.32 25.29 -6.12
N ALA A 210 2.01 24.16 -6.74
CA ALA A 210 2.84 23.64 -7.81
C ALA A 210 2.85 24.75 -8.84
N GLU A 211 4.04 25.22 -9.23
CA GLU A 211 4.19 26.04 -10.41
C GLU A 211 3.39 25.35 -11.51
N GLU A 212 2.35 26.04 -12.00
CA GLU A 212 1.61 25.61 -13.18
C GLU A 212 2.66 25.45 -14.29
N SER A 213 3.03 24.21 -14.54
CA SER A 213 3.83 23.91 -15.73
C SER A 213 2.95 24.33 -16.90
N LYS A 214 3.40 25.33 -17.65
CA LYS A 214 2.86 25.74 -18.94
C LYS A 214 2.95 24.55 -19.93
N SER A 215 2.05 23.61 -19.80
CA SER A 215 1.86 22.48 -20.72
C SER A 215 0.40 22.08 -20.84
N ALA A 216 -0.48 23.09 -20.82
CA ALA A 216 -1.86 22.95 -21.25
C ALA A 216 -2.05 23.54 -22.66
N GLU A 217 -1.06 23.31 -23.54
CA GLU A 217 -1.20 23.55 -24.97
C GLU A 217 -0.59 22.37 -25.69
N MET A 218 -1.41 21.41 -25.99
CA MET A 218 -1.42 20.44 -27.10
C MET A 218 -2.13 19.16 -26.69
N VAL A 219 -3.43 19.21 -26.59
CA VAL A 219 -4.25 18.05 -26.86
C VAL A 219 -4.90 18.28 -28.21
N ASN A 220 -4.43 17.55 -29.22
CA ASN A 220 -5.07 17.32 -30.50
C ASN A 220 -5.28 18.50 -31.47
N GLY A 221 -4.30 19.34 -31.77
CA GLY A 221 -4.26 20.06 -33.06
C GLY A 221 -5.55 20.72 -33.60
N ILE A 222 -6.57 20.95 -32.79
CA ILE A 222 -7.82 21.59 -33.15
C ILE A 222 -7.88 22.93 -32.40
N LYS A 223 -7.58 24.01 -33.10
CA LYS A 223 -7.99 25.36 -32.69
C LYS A 223 -9.51 25.38 -32.70
N LEU A 224 -10.12 25.46 -31.51
CA LEU A 224 -11.52 25.86 -31.42
C LEU A 224 -11.57 27.36 -31.75
N GLY A 225 -12.13 27.68 -32.93
CA GLY A 225 -12.43 29.03 -33.31
C GLY A 225 -13.50 29.60 -32.35
N GLU A 226 -13.33 30.88 -32.03
CA GLU A 226 -14.34 31.71 -31.39
C GLU A 226 -15.55 31.76 -32.33
N ASP A 227 -16.59 30.94 -32.01
CA ASP A 227 -17.92 31.14 -32.57
C ASP A 227 -18.90 31.18 -31.42
N GLU A 228 -19.48 32.36 -31.22
CA GLU A 228 -20.65 32.62 -30.40
C GLU A 228 -21.84 31.86 -31.01
N GLY A 229 -22.07 30.64 -30.52
CA GLY A 229 -23.25 29.83 -30.86
C GLY A 229 -24.06 29.54 -29.62
N THR A 230 -25.14 30.30 -29.39
CA THR A 230 -26.22 29.94 -28.47
C THR A 230 -26.76 28.56 -28.82
N VAL A 231 -26.63 27.61 -27.88
CA VAL A 231 -27.22 26.30 -28.01
C VAL A 231 -28.66 26.34 -27.56
N ASP A 232 -29.60 26.35 -28.49
CA ASP A 232 -31.03 26.24 -28.22
C ASP A 232 -31.38 24.92 -27.55
N GLY A 233 -32.21 25.00 -26.49
CA GLY A 233 -32.58 23.92 -25.58
C GLY A 233 -33.55 22.86 -26.14
N GLU A 234 -33.39 22.42 -27.39
CA GLU A 234 -34.29 21.42 -28.03
C GLU A 234 -33.73 19.99 -28.13
N TRP A 235 -32.57 19.70 -27.61
CA TRP A 235 -31.96 18.35 -27.70
C TRP A 235 -32.47 17.31 -26.70
N PHE A 236 -33.35 17.70 -25.76
CA PHE A 236 -33.84 16.80 -24.71
C PHE A 236 -35.29 16.34 -24.86
N LYS A 237 -35.88 16.46 -26.06
CA LYS A 237 -37.29 16.04 -26.30
C LYS A 237 -37.51 14.96 -27.36
N ALA A 238 -36.53 14.16 -27.76
CA ALA A 238 -36.75 13.00 -28.61
C ALA A 238 -35.62 11.97 -28.40
N ASN A 239 -35.81 11.04 -27.46
CA ASN A 239 -35.61 9.57 -27.54
C ASN A 239 -35.72 8.99 -26.15
#